data_68b5da910e9278303689c1b183666535
#
_entry.id   68b5da910e9278303689c1b183666535
#
_cell.length_a   1.000
_cell.length_b   1.000
_cell.length_c   1.000
_cell.angle_alpha   90.00
_cell.angle_beta   90.00
_cell.angle_gamma   90.00
#
_symmetry.space_group_name_H-M   'P 1'
#
loop_
_entity.id
_entity.type
_entity.pdbx_description
1 polymer ?
#
loop_
_entity_poly.entity_id
_entity_poly.type
_entity_poly.pdbx_seq_one_letter_code
_entity_poly.pdbx_strand_id
1 'polypeptide(L)'
;LERLAGVRYVALDKTGTLTLGKPTLVRVVTFGVSTEEALALAKGVAEGSSHPLARAVREALGPKALPSEEHRAVPGLGAFARVEGKEVGLVRPEAWALPPEVEAQVKALAEEGFSLSLLVREGVPLALLAFQDTPRLEAREVLAELRRLGLKPLLLTGDRETSALALGTAIGLFPEEIR
;
A
#
# COMPACT_ATOMS: atom_id res chain seq x y z
N LEU A 1 -19.21 -8.31 32.69
CA LEU A 1 -20.07 -7.25 32.19
C LEU A 1 -19.93 -5.96 33.00
N GLU A 2 -19.90 -6.04 34.33
CA GLU A 2 -19.70 -4.85 35.18
C GLU A 2 -18.34 -4.17 34.92
N ARG A 3 -17.30 -4.97 34.64
CA ARG A 3 -15.98 -4.43 34.26
C ARG A 3 -15.99 -3.69 32.94
N LEU A 4 -16.85 -4.12 31.99
CA LEU A 4 -17.00 -3.47 30.70
C LEU A 4 -17.70 -2.12 30.80
N ALA A 5 -18.57 -1.93 31.81
CA ALA A 5 -19.25 -0.65 32.03
C ALA A 5 -18.29 0.50 32.33
N GLY A 6 -17.06 0.20 32.84
CA GLY A 6 -16.03 1.21 33.10
C GLY A 6 -15.07 1.45 31.93
N VAL A 7 -15.20 0.72 30.84
CA VAL A 7 -14.32 0.86 29.66
C VAL A 7 -14.72 2.11 28.90
N ARG A 8 -13.73 2.99 28.64
CA ARG A 8 -13.92 4.23 27.88
C ARG A 8 -13.27 4.20 26.50
N TYR A 9 -12.22 3.42 26.34
CA TYR A 9 -11.44 3.31 25.13
C TYR A 9 -11.35 1.87 24.66
N VAL A 10 -11.43 1.69 23.36
CA VAL A 10 -11.20 0.38 22.72
C VAL A 10 -10.08 0.58 21.70
N ALA A 11 -8.97 -0.12 21.91
CA ALA A 11 -7.85 -0.12 20.95
C ALA A 11 -8.14 -1.10 19.83
N LEU A 12 -8.03 -0.64 18.61
CA LEU A 12 -8.28 -1.43 17.40
C LEU A 12 -6.99 -1.56 16.60
N ASP A 13 -6.63 -2.79 16.23
CA ASP A 13 -5.54 -3.03 15.32
C ASP A 13 -6.00 -2.71 13.89
N LYS A 14 -5.21 -1.99 13.13
CA LYS A 14 -5.50 -1.65 11.74
C LYS A 14 -5.57 -2.91 10.87
N THR A 15 -4.48 -3.69 10.87
CA THR A 15 -4.33 -4.84 9.99
C THR A 15 -5.15 -6.03 10.49
N GLY A 16 -6.04 -6.54 9.63
CA GLY A 16 -6.88 -7.68 9.95
C GLY A 16 -8.12 -7.37 10.77
N THR A 17 -8.18 -6.20 11.43
CA THR A 17 -9.35 -5.75 12.20
C THR A 17 -10.17 -4.73 11.42
N LEU A 18 -9.56 -3.63 11.00
CA LEU A 18 -10.22 -2.56 10.25
C LEU A 18 -10.04 -2.69 8.74
N THR A 19 -9.04 -3.44 8.29
CA THR A 19 -8.78 -3.70 6.88
C THR A 19 -8.82 -5.20 6.60
N LEU A 20 -8.96 -5.54 5.32
CA LEU A 20 -8.89 -6.93 4.86
C LEU A 20 -7.45 -7.48 4.85
N GLY A 21 -6.45 -6.66 5.22
CA GLY A 21 -5.05 -7.02 5.10
C GLY A 21 -4.57 -7.12 3.65
N LYS A 22 -5.34 -6.57 2.72
CA LYS A 22 -5.08 -6.63 1.28
C LYS A 22 -4.92 -5.23 0.71
N PRO A 23 -3.70 -4.79 0.38
CA PRO A 23 -3.53 -3.56 -0.36
C PRO A 23 -4.09 -3.71 -1.77
N THR A 24 -4.57 -2.61 -2.33
CA THR A 24 -5.07 -2.53 -3.71
C THR A 24 -4.26 -1.48 -4.46
N LEU A 25 -3.88 -1.79 -5.70
CA LEU A 25 -3.25 -0.79 -6.58
C LEU A 25 -4.32 0.20 -7.03
N VAL A 26 -4.13 1.47 -6.69
CA VAL A 26 -5.13 2.52 -6.97
C VAL A 26 -4.63 3.59 -7.92
N ARG A 27 -3.33 3.74 -8.10
CA ARG A 27 -2.77 4.74 -9.01
C ARG A 27 -1.41 4.31 -9.54
N VAL A 28 -1.14 4.63 -10.80
CA VAL A 28 0.16 4.45 -11.44
C VAL A 28 0.59 5.80 -12.05
N VAL A 29 1.75 6.28 -11.66
CA VAL A 29 2.35 7.50 -12.22
C VAL A 29 3.57 7.07 -13.04
N THR A 30 3.59 7.37 -14.32
CA THR A 30 4.63 6.90 -15.24
C THR A 30 5.64 8.00 -15.60
N PHE A 31 6.85 7.57 -15.94
CA PHE A 31 7.97 8.44 -16.32
C PHE A 31 8.56 7.91 -17.63
N GLY A 32 8.07 8.43 -18.75
CA GLY A 32 8.58 8.08 -20.08
C GLY A 32 8.08 6.78 -20.68
N VAL A 33 7.14 6.08 -20.04
CA VAL A 33 6.51 4.87 -20.57
C VAL A 33 5.00 4.97 -20.40
N SER A 34 4.24 4.16 -21.13
CA SER A 34 2.80 4.09 -20.96
C SER A 34 2.42 3.36 -19.66
N THR A 35 1.23 3.64 -19.15
CA THR A 35 0.69 2.94 -17.99
C THR A 35 0.57 1.43 -18.25
N GLU A 36 0.15 1.03 -19.45
CA GLU A 36 0.08 -0.39 -19.83
C GLU A 36 1.43 -1.06 -19.80
N GLU A 37 2.44 -0.45 -20.39
CA GLU A 37 3.79 -1.00 -20.39
C GLU A 37 4.34 -1.13 -18.97
N ALA A 38 4.20 -0.08 -18.16
CA ALA A 38 4.63 -0.09 -16.77
C ALA A 38 3.95 -1.20 -15.97
N LEU A 39 2.64 -1.35 -16.11
CA LEU A 39 1.88 -2.36 -15.40
C LEU A 39 2.22 -3.79 -15.85
N ALA A 40 2.42 -4.00 -17.14
CA ALA A 40 2.82 -5.30 -17.68
C ALA A 40 4.21 -5.72 -17.16
N LEU A 41 5.16 -4.78 -17.09
CA LEU A 41 6.48 -5.01 -16.51
C LEU A 41 6.38 -5.33 -15.02
N ALA A 42 5.61 -4.52 -14.28
CA ALA A 42 5.41 -4.71 -12.85
C ALA A 42 4.79 -6.07 -12.53
N LYS A 43 3.81 -6.50 -13.31
CA LYS A 43 3.19 -7.83 -13.15
C LYS A 43 4.19 -8.95 -13.41
N GLY A 44 5.10 -8.78 -14.38
CA GLY A 44 6.15 -9.75 -14.63
C GLY A 44 7.06 -9.95 -13.42
N VAL A 45 7.47 -8.87 -12.77
CA VAL A 45 8.26 -8.94 -11.53
C VAL A 45 7.45 -9.54 -10.40
N ALA A 46 6.19 -9.13 -10.28
CA ALA A 46 5.30 -9.55 -9.20
C ALA A 46 4.99 -11.04 -9.18
N GLU A 47 5.08 -11.72 -10.31
CA GLU A 47 4.84 -13.17 -10.40
C GLU A 47 5.74 -13.99 -9.48
N GLY A 48 6.95 -13.53 -9.22
CA GLY A 48 7.91 -14.23 -8.37
C GLY A 48 7.89 -13.81 -6.90
N SER A 49 6.95 -12.98 -6.48
CA SER A 49 6.92 -12.44 -5.12
C SER A 49 5.62 -12.79 -4.39
N SER A 50 5.75 -13.18 -3.12
CA SER A 50 4.61 -13.41 -2.23
C SER A 50 4.23 -12.17 -1.42
N HIS A 51 4.95 -11.06 -1.60
CA HIS A 51 4.67 -9.82 -0.88
C HIS A 51 3.26 -9.29 -1.19
N PRO A 52 2.53 -8.74 -0.18
CA PRO A 52 1.17 -8.22 -0.39
C PRO A 52 1.05 -7.18 -1.51
N LEU A 53 2.05 -6.32 -1.68
CA LEU A 53 2.05 -5.34 -2.78
C LEU A 53 2.20 -6.00 -4.15
N ALA A 54 3.02 -7.04 -4.25
CA ALA A 54 3.15 -7.81 -5.50
C ALA A 54 1.85 -8.51 -5.87
N ARG A 55 1.14 -9.04 -4.87
CA ARG A 55 -0.18 -9.61 -5.07
C ARG A 55 -1.17 -8.58 -5.60
N ALA A 56 -1.17 -7.38 -5.03
CA ALA A 56 -2.02 -6.29 -5.51
C ALA A 56 -1.72 -5.92 -6.96
N VAL A 57 -0.45 -5.95 -7.37
CA VAL A 57 -0.05 -5.71 -8.76
C VAL A 57 -0.59 -6.83 -9.67
N ARG A 58 -0.45 -8.10 -9.28
CA ARG A 58 -0.98 -9.21 -10.06
C ARG A 58 -2.50 -9.16 -10.24
N GLU A 59 -3.22 -8.73 -9.20
CA GLU A 59 -4.68 -8.65 -9.20
C GLU A 59 -5.22 -7.40 -9.89
N ALA A 60 -4.37 -6.41 -10.19
CA ALA A 60 -4.80 -5.18 -10.84
C ALA A 60 -5.35 -5.44 -12.25
N LEU A 61 -6.43 -4.76 -12.59
CA LEU A 61 -7.01 -4.80 -13.93
C LEU A 61 -6.04 -4.18 -14.94
N GLY A 62 -6.02 -4.73 -16.14
CA GLY A 62 -5.17 -4.20 -17.20
C GLY A 62 -4.46 -5.29 -17.98
N PRO A 63 -3.26 -5.00 -18.51
CA PRO A 63 -2.53 -5.94 -19.35
C PRO A 63 -2.11 -7.19 -18.57
N LYS A 64 -1.82 -8.24 -19.33
CA LYS A 64 -1.21 -9.45 -18.77
C LYS A 64 0.25 -9.17 -18.41
N ALA A 65 0.77 -9.94 -17.46
CA ALA A 65 2.19 -9.91 -17.14
C ALA A 65 3.04 -10.26 -18.35
N LEU A 66 4.12 -9.52 -18.57
CA LEU A 66 5.14 -9.90 -19.54
C LEU A 66 5.89 -11.13 -19.01
N PRO A 67 6.35 -12.02 -19.91
CA PRO A 67 7.16 -13.17 -19.50
C PRO A 67 8.38 -12.72 -18.70
N SER A 68 8.64 -13.38 -17.60
CA SER A 68 9.70 -13.04 -16.67
C SER A 68 10.45 -14.28 -16.18
N GLU A 69 11.71 -14.10 -15.81
CA GLU A 69 12.57 -15.15 -15.30
C GLU A 69 13.55 -14.58 -14.27
N GLU A 70 14.34 -15.45 -13.66
CA GLU A 70 15.35 -15.05 -12.68
C GLU A 70 14.80 -14.19 -11.56
N HIS A 71 13.66 -14.56 -11.01
CA HIS A 71 13.05 -13.85 -9.90
C HIS A 71 13.90 -13.95 -8.64
N ARG A 72 14.10 -12.81 -7.97
CA ARG A 72 14.78 -12.78 -6.68
C ARG A 72 14.20 -11.67 -5.78
N ALA A 73 14.31 -11.88 -4.49
CA ALA A 73 13.95 -10.88 -3.48
C ALA A 73 15.23 -10.39 -2.81
N VAL A 74 15.33 -9.08 -2.62
CA VAL A 74 16.42 -8.44 -1.88
C VAL A 74 15.82 -7.82 -0.62
N PRO A 75 16.07 -8.38 0.57
CA PRO A 75 15.52 -7.87 1.82
C PRO A 75 15.81 -6.39 2.02
N GLY A 76 14.79 -5.63 2.43
CA GLY A 76 14.90 -4.19 2.63
C GLY A 76 14.89 -3.33 1.37
N LEU A 77 14.95 -3.93 0.20
CA LEU A 77 14.97 -3.21 -1.07
C LEU A 77 13.73 -3.50 -1.93
N GLY A 78 13.52 -4.75 -2.31
CA GLY A 78 12.39 -5.12 -3.15
C GLY A 78 12.56 -6.43 -3.88
N ALA A 79 11.84 -6.58 -4.97
CA ALA A 79 11.86 -7.77 -5.81
C ALA A 79 12.34 -7.43 -7.22
N PHE A 80 13.06 -8.35 -7.84
CA PHE A 80 13.63 -8.19 -9.17
C PHE A 80 13.35 -9.40 -10.02
N ALA A 81 13.33 -9.20 -11.32
CA ALA A 81 13.25 -10.27 -12.32
C ALA A 81 13.86 -9.77 -13.63
N ARG A 82 14.13 -10.71 -14.52
CA ARG A 82 14.52 -10.38 -15.89
C ARG A 82 13.27 -10.42 -16.76
N VAL A 83 12.96 -9.30 -17.39
CA VAL A 83 11.81 -9.14 -18.28
C VAL A 83 12.31 -8.57 -19.60
N GLU A 84 12.02 -9.24 -20.71
CA GLU A 84 12.50 -8.86 -22.04
C GLU A 84 14.04 -8.69 -22.09
N GLY A 85 14.76 -9.54 -21.36
CA GLY A 85 16.22 -9.51 -21.34
C GLY A 85 16.82 -8.39 -20.48
N LYS A 86 16.03 -7.64 -19.74
CA LYS A 86 16.48 -6.53 -18.90
C LYS A 86 16.10 -6.76 -17.44
N GLU A 87 16.94 -6.26 -16.54
CA GLU A 87 16.61 -6.30 -15.12
C GLU A 87 15.54 -5.29 -14.79
N VAL A 88 14.44 -5.76 -14.21
CA VAL A 88 13.31 -4.95 -13.78
C VAL A 88 13.06 -5.20 -12.29
N GLY A 89 12.78 -4.15 -11.55
CA GLY A 89 12.55 -4.25 -10.11
C GLY A 89 11.33 -3.48 -9.65
N LEU A 90 10.73 -3.97 -8.57
CA LEU A 90 9.77 -3.25 -7.76
C LEU A 90 10.46 -2.99 -6.42
N VAL A 91 10.84 -1.75 -6.19
CA VAL A 91 11.70 -1.38 -5.06
C VAL A 91 11.02 -0.35 -4.16
N ARG A 92 11.51 -0.27 -2.93
CA ARG A 92 11.07 0.77 -2.00
C ARG A 92 11.65 2.11 -2.46
N PRO A 93 10.84 3.15 -2.67
CA PRO A 93 11.34 4.45 -3.15
C PRO A 93 12.43 5.05 -2.27
N GLU A 94 12.31 4.90 -0.95
CA GLU A 94 13.27 5.43 0.02
C GLU A 94 14.64 4.74 -0.03
N ALA A 95 14.70 3.57 -0.64
CA ALA A 95 15.95 2.80 -0.79
C ALA A 95 16.62 3.04 -2.16
N TRP A 96 16.08 3.94 -2.97
CA TRP A 96 16.56 4.20 -4.34
C TRP A 96 16.93 5.65 -4.54
N ALA A 97 17.94 5.90 -5.36
CA ALA A 97 18.32 7.28 -5.76
C ALA A 97 17.28 7.79 -6.75
N LEU A 98 16.59 8.88 -6.40
CA LEU A 98 15.48 9.41 -7.19
C LEU A 98 15.86 10.71 -7.89
N PRO A 99 15.49 10.87 -9.18
CA PRO A 99 15.50 12.19 -9.80
C PRO A 99 14.54 13.14 -9.08
N PRO A 100 14.78 14.46 -9.09
CA PRO A 100 13.93 15.42 -8.36
C PRO A 100 12.45 15.33 -8.69
N GLU A 101 12.08 15.10 -9.94
CA GLU A 101 10.69 14.96 -10.36
C GLU A 101 10.01 13.72 -9.78
N VAL A 102 10.76 12.61 -9.70
CA VAL A 102 10.27 11.36 -9.10
C VAL A 102 10.14 11.54 -7.59
N GLU A 103 11.13 12.14 -6.96
CA GLU A 103 11.10 12.42 -5.52
C GLU A 103 9.90 13.29 -5.13
N ALA A 104 9.58 14.30 -5.93
CA ALA A 104 8.42 15.16 -5.71
C ALA A 104 7.10 14.36 -5.75
N GLN A 105 6.98 13.43 -6.70
CA GLN A 105 5.80 12.57 -6.81
C GLN A 105 5.71 11.59 -5.64
N VAL A 106 6.83 11.01 -5.22
CA VAL A 106 6.89 10.15 -4.04
C VAL A 106 6.38 10.89 -2.81
N LYS A 107 6.87 12.10 -2.60
CA LYS A 107 6.47 12.92 -1.46
C LYS A 107 4.98 13.24 -1.50
N ALA A 108 4.47 13.66 -2.66
CA ALA A 108 3.06 14.02 -2.82
C ALA A 108 2.14 12.82 -2.52
N LEU A 109 2.44 11.65 -3.09
CA LEU A 109 1.65 10.44 -2.88
C LEU A 109 1.76 9.92 -1.45
N ALA A 110 2.94 10.01 -0.84
CA ALA A 110 3.12 9.63 0.55
C ALA A 110 2.31 10.52 1.50
N GLU A 111 2.23 11.82 1.21
CA GLU A 111 1.41 12.76 1.98
C GLU A 111 -0.09 12.47 1.86
N GLU A 112 -0.52 11.87 0.75
CA GLU A 112 -1.90 11.39 0.57
C GLU A 112 -2.18 10.08 1.31
N GLY A 113 -1.17 9.47 1.93
CA GLY A 113 -1.31 8.24 2.73
C GLY A 113 -1.14 6.94 1.97
N PHE A 114 -0.69 6.97 0.72
CA PHE A 114 -0.47 5.75 -0.06
C PHE A 114 0.82 5.03 0.34
N SER A 115 0.79 3.70 0.27
CA SER A 115 2.00 2.89 0.23
C SER A 115 2.51 2.91 -1.20
N LEU A 116 3.84 2.94 -1.37
CA LEU A 116 4.45 3.14 -2.69
C LEU A 116 5.44 2.04 -3.04
N SER A 117 5.48 1.70 -4.32
CA SER A 117 6.52 0.87 -4.92
C SER A 117 7.01 1.57 -6.18
N LEU A 118 8.32 1.54 -6.39
CA LEU A 118 8.94 2.14 -7.57
C LEU A 118 9.29 1.04 -8.57
N LEU A 119 8.79 1.16 -9.79
CA LEU A 119 9.19 0.30 -10.90
C LEU A 119 10.45 0.86 -11.53
N VAL A 120 11.51 0.05 -11.57
CA VAL A 120 12.78 0.42 -12.21
C VAL A 120 13.15 -0.61 -13.28
N ARG A 121 13.79 -0.15 -14.34
CA ARG A 121 14.36 -1.01 -15.40
C ARG A 121 15.78 -0.58 -15.66
N GLU A 122 16.73 -1.51 -15.52
CA GLU A 122 18.17 -1.21 -15.63
C GLU A 122 18.55 -0.01 -14.72
N GLY A 123 17.99 0.04 -13.52
CA GLY A 123 18.23 1.09 -12.55
C GLY A 123 17.48 2.40 -12.77
N VAL A 124 16.75 2.54 -13.87
CA VAL A 124 16.03 3.78 -14.22
C VAL A 124 14.58 3.69 -13.77
N PRO A 125 14.08 4.67 -12.96
CA PRO A 125 12.68 4.71 -12.59
C PRO A 125 11.76 4.85 -13.79
N LEU A 126 10.75 4.00 -13.88
CA LEU A 126 9.74 4.01 -14.93
C LEU A 126 8.36 4.41 -14.43
N ALA A 127 8.03 4.06 -13.20
CA ALA A 127 6.71 4.35 -12.66
C ALA A 127 6.69 4.26 -11.13
N LEU A 128 5.75 4.99 -10.54
CA LEU A 128 5.36 4.82 -9.14
C LEU A 128 4.01 4.13 -9.09
N LEU A 129 3.92 3.10 -8.28
CA LEU A 129 2.68 2.39 -8.01
C LEU A 129 2.21 2.77 -6.60
N ALA A 130 0.98 3.25 -6.50
CA ALA A 130 0.39 3.66 -5.23
C ALA A 130 -0.69 2.67 -4.81
N PHE A 131 -0.60 2.24 -3.56
CA PHE A 131 -1.46 1.23 -2.98
C PHE A 131 -2.20 1.79 -1.76
N GLN A 132 -3.40 1.30 -1.55
CA GLN A 132 -4.20 1.64 -0.39
C GLN A 132 -4.76 0.36 0.23
N ASP A 133 -4.73 0.29 1.56
CA ASP A 133 -5.36 -0.83 2.26
C ASP A 133 -6.87 -0.80 2.06
N THR A 134 -7.46 -1.97 1.83
CA THR A 134 -8.91 -2.10 1.66
C THR A 134 -9.57 -2.15 3.04
N PRO A 135 -10.43 -1.18 3.40
CA PRO A 135 -11.20 -1.23 4.64
C PRO A 135 -12.17 -2.41 4.64
N ARG A 136 -12.44 -2.98 5.82
CA ARG A 136 -13.54 -3.93 5.96
C ARG A 136 -14.87 -3.21 5.75
N LEU A 137 -15.81 -3.87 5.09
CA LEU A 137 -17.14 -3.28 4.84
C LEU A 137 -17.84 -2.94 6.15
N GLU A 138 -17.66 -3.76 7.18
CA GLU A 138 -18.28 -3.62 8.48
C GLU A 138 -17.56 -2.64 9.42
N ALA A 139 -16.38 -2.12 9.05
CA ALA A 139 -15.58 -1.27 9.93
C ALA A 139 -16.33 -0.03 10.41
N ARG A 140 -17.05 0.65 9.53
CA ARG A 140 -17.85 1.82 9.88
C ARG A 140 -18.98 1.50 10.83
N GLU A 141 -19.65 0.37 10.62
CA GLU A 141 -20.76 -0.08 11.44
C GLU A 141 -20.28 -0.43 12.85
N VAL A 142 -19.17 -1.15 12.96
CA VAL A 142 -18.55 -1.49 14.24
C VAL A 142 -18.15 -0.23 15.01
N LEU A 143 -17.52 0.74 14.35
CA LEU A 143 -17.13 2.00 15.00
C LEU A 143 -18.33 2.80 15.48
N ALA A 144 -19.40 2.85 14.67
CA ALA A 144 -20.64 3.52 15.06
C ALA A 144 -21.28 2.86 16.28
N GLU A 145 -21.27 1.53 16.33
CA GLU A 145 -21.78 0.77 17.46
C GLU A 145 -20.98 1.03 18.74
N LEU A 146 -19.64 1.02 18.64
CA LEU A 146 -18.79 1.31 19.79
C LEU A 146 -19.05 2.71 20.34
N ARG A 147 -19.21 3.71 19.47
CA ARG A 147 -19.52 5.09 19.89
C ARG A 147 -20.89 5.18 20.53
N ARG A 148 -21.88 4.45 20.01
CA ARG A 148 -23.22 4.41 20.58
C ARG A 148 -23.20 3.83 21.99
N LEU A 149 -22.30 2.91 22.29
CA LEU A 149 -22.09 2.34 23.61
C LEU A 149 -21.29 3.26 24.54
N GLY A 150 -20.93 4.45 24.10
CA GLY A 150 -20.13 5.40 24.87
C GLY A 150 -18.64 5.09 24.88
N LEU A 151 -18.17 4.21 24.02
CA LEU A 151 -16.77 3.83 23.91
C LEU A 151 -16.04 4.69 22.88
N LYS A 152 -14.77 4.97 23.12
CA LYS A 152 -13.91 5.74 22.21
C LYS A 152 -12.95 4.79 21.50
N PRO A 153 -13.09 4.59 20.19
CA PRO A 153 -12.16 3.75 19.46
C PRO A 153 -10.80 4.44 19.28
N LEU A 154 -9.72 3.65 19.42
CA LEU A 154 -8.36 4.10 19.17
C LEU A 154 -7.75 3.18 18.11
N LEU A 155 -7.22 3.74 17.05
CA LEU A 155 -6.54 2.99 16.01
C LEU A 155 -5.06 2.84 16.36
N LEU A 156 -4.61 1.61 16.57
CA LEU A 156 -3.22 1.26 16.80
C LEU A 156 -2.62 0.73 15.50
N THR A 157 -1.52 1.31 15.06
CA THR A 157 -0.85 0.88 13.83
C THR A 157 0.65 1.16 13.88
N GLY A 158 1.44 0.29 13.25
CA GLY A 158 2.85 0.52 12.98
C GLY A 158 3.12 1.23 11.66
N ASP A 159 2.06 1.58 10.91
CA ASP A 159 2.18 2.27 9.63
C ASP A 159 2.49 3.76 9.80
N ARG A 160 2.77 4.42 8.68
CA ARG A 160 2.95 5.87 8.66
C ARG A 160 1.68 6.57 9.16
N GLU A 161 1.86 7.67 9.88
CA GLU A 161 0.76 8.47 10.41
C GLU A 161 -0.23 8.88 9.32
N THR A 162 0.26 9.31 8.16
CA THR A 162 -0.58 9.71 7.02
C THR A 162 -1.45 8.59 6.49
N SER A 163 -0.94 7.36 6.43
CA SER A 163 -1.74 6.18 6.04
C SER A 163 -2.80 5.86 7.07
N ALA A 164 -2.47 5.94 8.36
CA ALA A 164 -3.41 5.72 9.45
C ALA A 164 -4.52 6.77 9.46
N LEU A 165 -4.18 8.05 9.25
CA LEU A 165 -5.14 9.14 9.17
C LEU A 165 -6.08 8.97 7.98
N ALA A 166 -5.56 8.63 6.81
CA ALA A 166 -6.36 8.43 5.60
C ALA A 166 -7.38 7.29 5.79
N LEU A 167 -6.93 6.15 6.33
CA LEU A 167 -7.80 5.01 6.62
C LEU A 167 -8.83 5.37 7.69
N GLY A 168 -8.36 5.95 8.80
CA GLY A 168 -9.22 6.30 9.93
C GLY A 168 -10.33 7.25 9.51
N THR A 169 -10.00 8.28 8.74
CA THR A 169 -10.99 9.23 8.22
C THR A 169 -11.98 8.53 7.29
N ALA A 170 -11.52 7.62 6.42
CA ALA A 170 -12.39 6.88 5.51
C ALA A 170 -13.41 6.00 6.21
N ILE A 171 -13.08 5.45 7.38
CA ILE A 171 -13.98 4.59 8.17
C ILE A 171 -14.71 5.34 9.31
N GLY A 172 -14.51 6.64 9.44
CA GLY A 172 -15.24 7.49 10.38
C GLY A 172 -14.56 7.72 11.74
N LEU A 173 -13.24 7.54 11.82
CA LEU A 173 -12.46 7.92 12.99
C LEU A 173 -12.08 9.40 12.94
N PHE A 174 -11.99 10.04 14.10
CA PHE A 174 -11.40 11.37 14.22
C PHE A 174 -9.89 11.28 14.38
N PRO A 175 -9.10 12.31 13.97
CA PRO A 175 -7.63 12.25 14.05
C PRO A 175 -7.09 11.93 15.45
N GLU A 176 -7.72 12.40 16.51
CA GLU A 176 -7.31 12.14 17.90
C GLU A 176 -7.53 10.68 18.33
N GLU A 177 -8.30 9.92 17.58
CA GLU A 177 -8.56 8.50 17.84
C GLU A 177 -7.52 7.57 17.19
N ILE A 178 -6.53 8.14 16.50
CA ILE A 178 -5.49 7.42 15.78
C ILE A 178 -4.15 7.55 16.52
N ARG A 179 -3.50 6.39 16.85
CA ARG A 179 -2.24 6.33 17.58
C ARG A 179 -1.21 5.50 16.84
#